data_e5d75c3a7cfcd89cae238020e9f56898
#
_entry.id   e5d75c3a7cfcd89cae238020e9f56898
#
_cell.length_a   1.000
_cell.length_b   1.000
_cell.length_c   1.000
_cell.angle_alpha   90.00
_cell.angle_beta   90.00
_cell.angle_gamma   90.00
#
_symmetry.space_group_name_H-M   'P 1'
#
loop_
_entity.id
_entity.type
_entity.pdbx_description
1 polymer ?
#
loop_
_entity_poly.entity_id
_entity_poly.type
_entity_poly.pdbx_seq_one_letter_code
_entity_poly.pdbx_strand_id
1 'polypeptide(L)'
;MKKRILIISGGISKERLISLDTGLQVAKELRKNFYKVKISEPNDNFESTIKQFKPDVIFNALHGQFGEDGYIQTVFERFKIPYTHSGVIPSAIAMDKEISKKLFIKYKIKTPKFITYSFDKKKSQLVNVINNKLKLWFK
;
A
#
# COMPACT_ATOMS: atom_id res chain seq x y z
N MET A 1 -12.61 5.98 -27.81
CA MET A 1 -12.85 4.68 -27.11
C MET A 1 -12.92 4.92 -25.59
N LYS A 2 -13.81 4.22 -24.87
CA LYS A 2 -13.88 4.29 -23.41
C LYS A 2 -12.66 3.62 -22.80
N LYS A 3 -11.95 4.33 -21.88
CA LYS A 3 -10.80 3.74 -21.18
C LYS A 3 -11.23 2.53 -20.32
N ARG A 4 -10.38 1.50 -20.31
CA ARG A 4 -10.56 0.27 -19.53
C ARG A 4 -9.77 0.39 -18.25
N ILE A 5 -10.44 0.28 -17.11
CA ILE A 5 -9.84 0.37 -15.79
C ILE A 5 -10.00 -0.99 -15.11
N LEU A 6 -8.89 -1.58 -14.72
CA LEU A 6 -8.86 -2.78 -13.89
C LEU A 6 -8.68 -2.37 -12.44
N ILE A 7 -9.63 -2.69 -11.60
CA ILE A 7 -9.54 -2.46 -10.16
C ILE A 7 -9.04 -3.74 -9.52
N ILE A 8 -7.97 -3.65 -8.73
CA ILE A 8 -7.44 -4.74 -7.93
C ILE A 8 -7.84 -4.52 -6.49
N SER A 9 -8.59 -5.46 -5.92
CA SER A 9 -9.09 -5.39 -4.55
C SER A 9 -9.11 -6.77 -3.90
N GLY A 10 -9.31 -6.83 -2.58
CA GLY A 10 -9.26 -8.06 -1.80
C GLY A 10 -7.86 -8.38 -1.30
N GLY A 11 -7.24 -9.43 -1.81
CA GLY A 11 -5.91 -9.87 -1.39
C GLY A 11 -5.92 -10.63 -0.07
N ILE A 12 -4.74 -10.80 0.54
CA ILE A 12 -4.52 -11.68 1.71
C ILE A 12 -4.24 -10.93 3.01
N SER A 13 -4.24 -9.59 2.98
CA SER A 13 -4.00 -8.79 4.18
C SER A 13 -5.20 -8.86 5.15
N LYS A 14 -4.95 -8.47 6.40
CA LYS A 14 -6.03 -8.34 7.40
C LYS A 14 -7.07 -7.28 7.02
N GLU A 15 -6.74 -6.39 6.09
CA GLU A 15 -7.59 -5.31 5.58
C GLU A 15 -8.39 -5.69 4.33
N ARG A 16 -8.45 -7.01 4.02
CA ARG A 16 -9.12 -7.52 2.82
C ARG A 16 -10.55 -7.00 2.63
N LEU A 17 -11.35 -6.97 3.69
CA LEU A 17 -12.74 -6.50 3.62
C LEU A 17 -12.83 -5.02 3.25
N ILE A 18 -11.94 -4.19 3.81
CA ILE A 18 -11.85 -2.76 3.47
C ILE A 18 -11.45 -2.58 2.01
N SER A 19 -10.49 -3.39 1.55
CA SER A 19 -10.06 -3.40 0.16
C SER A 19 -11.18 -3.75 -0.82
N LEU A 20 -11.99 -4.77 -0.51
CA LEU A 20 -13.14 -5.15 -1.32
C LEU A 20 -14.18 -4.03 -1.39
N ASP A 21 -14.50 -3.40 -0.26
CA ASP A 21 -15.44 -2.28 -0.22
C ASP A 21 -14.91 -1.08 -1.04
N THR A 22 -13.64 -0.70 -0.83
CA THR A 22 -12.98 0.35 -1.63
C THR A 22 -13.09 0.05 -3.13
N GLY A 23 -12.78 -1.18 -3.55
CA GLY A 23 -12.88 -1.58 -4.95
C GLY A 23 -14.28 -1.46 -5.52
N LEU A 24 -15.31 -1.85 -4.76
CA LEU A 24 -16.70 -1.73 -5.16
C LEU A 24 -17.16 -0.28 -5.30
N GLN A 25 -16.80 0.57 -4.33
CA GLN A 25 -17.14 1.99 -4.33
C GLN A 25 -16.52 2.71 -5.55
N VAL A 26 -15.24 2.48 -5.78
CA VAL A 26 -14.52 3.05 -6.92
C VAL A 26 -15.11 2.53 -8.25
N ALA A 27 -15.42 1.24 -8.34
CA ALA A 27 -16.03 0.67 -9.54
C ALA A 27 -17.39 1.32 -9.87
N LYS A 28 -18.21 1.55 -8.84
CA LYS A 28 -19.52 2.22 -8.97
C LYS A 28 -19.33 3.62 -9.58
N GLU A 29 -18.40 4.39 -9.04
CA GLU A 29 -18.15 5.77 -9.50
C GLU A 29 -17.56 5.83 -10.91
N LEU A 30 -16.59 4.98 -11.21
CA LEU A 30 -16.00 4.92 -12.54
C LEU A 30 -17.00 4.48 -13.61
N ARG A 31 -17.92 3.54 -13.30
CA ARG A 31 -18.98 3.13 -14.23
C ARG A 31 -19.99 4.25 -14.53
N LYS A 32 -20.33 5.08 -13.53
CA LYS A 32 -21.15 6.29 -13.73
C LYS A 32 -20.51 7.26 -14.71
N ASN A 33 -19.16 7.36 -14.65
CA ASN A 33 -18.37 8.19 -15.56
C ASN A 33 -18.02 7.48 -16.88
N PHE A 34 -18.77 6.43 -17.23
CA PHE A 34 -18.69 5.72 -18.51
C PHE A 34 -17.36 4.99 -18.77
N TYR A 35 -16.54 4.73 -17.79
CA TYR A 35 -15.37 3.86 -17.96
C TYR A 35 -15.79 2.38 -18.08
N LYS A 36 -15.00 1.57 -18.82
CA LYS A 36 -15.15 0.12 -18.82
C LYS A 36 -14.37 -0.46 -17.64
N VAL A 37 -15.07 -0.97 -16.63
CA VAL A 37 -14.45 -1.37 -15.36
C VAL A 37 -14.59 -2.88 -15.16
N LYS A 38 -13.45 -3.52 -14.83
CA LYS A 38 -13.39 -4.90 -14.30
C LYS A 38 -12.76 -4.85 -12.91
N ILE A 39 -13.30 -5.64 -11.98
CA ILE A 39 -12.70 -5.86 -10.64
C ILE A 39 -12.05 -7.25 -10.67
N SER A 40 -10.89 -7.39 -10.06
CA SER A 40 -10.18 -8.66 -9.89
C SER A 40 -9.48 -8.71 -8.55
N GLU A 41 -9.31 -9.91 -8.01
CA GLU A 41 -8.39 -10.15 -6.90
C GLU A 41 -6.99 -10.56 -7.43
N PRO A 42 -5.92 -10.32 -6.66
CA PRO A 42 -4.58 -10.77 -6.98
C PRO A 42 -4.42 -12.27 -6.65
N ASN A 43 -4.95 -13.12 -7.50
CA ASN A 43 -4.90 -14.58 -7.41
C ASN A 43 -4.19 -15.19 -8.63
N ASP A 44 -4.15 -16.51 -8.74
CA ASP A 44 -3.46 -17.24 -9.81
C ASP A 44 -3.93 -16.86 -11.22
N ASN A 45 -5.16 -16.34 -11.35
CA ASN A 45 -5.73 -15.90 -12.62
C ASN A 45 -5.47 -14.41 -12.92
N PHE A 46 -4.75 -13.71 -12.05
CA PHE A 46 -4.56 -12.26 -12.16
C PHE A 46 -3.85 -11.85 -13.46
N GLU A 47 -2.75 -12.51 -13.79
CA GLU A 47 -2.02 -12.23 -15.04
C GLU A 47 -2.87 -12.51 -16.29
N SER A 48 -3.64 -13.59 -16.28
CA SER A 48 -4.55 -13.90 -17.39
C SER A 48 -5.65 -12.83 -17.53
N THR A 49 -6.15 -12.33 -16.40
CA THR A 49 -7.12 -11.23 -16.39
C THR A 49 -6.54 -9.96 -17.02
N ILE A 50 -5.31 -9.60 -16.71
CA ILE A 50 -4.63 -8.45 -17.34
C ILE A 50 -4.52 -8.65 -18.86
N LYS A 51 -4.03 -9.80 -19.30
CA LYS A 51 -3.84 -10.11 -20.73
C LYS A 51 -5.14 -10.09 -21.51
N GLN A 52 -6.23 -10.60 -20.95
CA GLN A 52 -7.55 -10.65 -21.60
C GLN A 52 -8.24 -9.28 -21.59
N PHE A 53 -8.27 -8.62 -20.44
CA PHE A 53 -8.97 -7.36 -20.30
C PHE A 53 -8.22 -6.19 -20.95
N LYS A 54 -6.88 -6.28 -21.02
CA LYS A 54 -5.98 -5.25 -21.57
C LYS A 54 -6.30 -3.86 -21.02
N PRO A 55 -6.16 -3.63 -19.72
CA PRO A 55 -6.52 -2.36 -19.09
C PRO A 55 -5.61 -1.23 -19.57
N ASP A 56 -6.16 -0.03 -19.68
CA ASP A 56 -5.39 1.18 -19.95
C ASP A 56 -4.78 1.73 -18.66
N VAL A 57 -5.39 1.43 -17.50
CA VAL A 57 -4.94 1.81 -16.16
C VAL A 57 -5.36 0.74 -15.14
N ILE A 58 -4.53 0.51 -14.15
CA ILE A 58 -4.87 -0.29 -12.97
C ILE A 58 -5.15 0.64 -11.78
N PHE A 59 -6.31 0.48 -11.15
CA PHE A 59 -6.60 1.08 -9.85
C PHE A 59 -6.28 0.06 -8.77
N ASN A 60 -5.25 0.37 -7.95
CA ASN A 60 -4.90 -0.46 -6.81
C ASN A 60 -5.77 -0.06 -5.62
N ALA A 61 -6.70 -0.93 -5.22
CA ALA A 61 -7.54 -0.78 -4.04
C ALA A 61 -7.11 -1.72 -2.90
N LEU A 62 -5.94 -2.36 -3.02
CA LEU A 62 -5.39 -3.19 -1.96
C LEU A 62 -4.90 -2.33 -0.80
N HIS A 63 -4.97 -2.88 0.40
CA HIS A 63 -4.48 -2.25 1.63
C HIS A 63 -3.49 -3.16 2.35
N GLY A 64 -2.48 -2.52 2.99
CA GLY A 64 -1.48 -3.20 3.80
C GLY A 64 -0.51 -4.04 2.99
N GLN A 65 -0.09 -5.17 3.57
CA GLN A 65 0.91 -6.05 3.00
C GLN A 65 0.51 -6.58 1.63
N PHE A 66 1.47 -6.70 0.73
CA PHE A 66 1.35 -7.03 -0.70
C PHE A 66 0.63 -5.98 -1.56
N GLY A 67 -0.14 -5.08 -0.97
CA GLY A 67 -0.85 -4.01 -1.68
C GLY A 67 -0.09 -2.69 -1.73
N GLU A 68 0.62 -2.35 -0.64
CA GLU A 68 1.24 -1.04 -0.44
C GLU A 68 2.76 -1.11 -0.23
N ASP A 69 3.36 -2.30 -0.22
CA ASP A 69 4.76 -2.56 0.12
C ASP A 69 5.71 -2.68 -1.10
N GLY A 70 5.22 -2.41 -2.30
CA GLY A 70 5.99 -2.53 -3.54
C GLY A 70 5.79 -3.85 -4.27
N TYR A 71 5.23 -4.89 -3.63
CA TYR A 71 5.09 -6.21 -4.24
C TYR A 71 4.17 -6.18 -5.46
N ILE A 72 2.93 -5.75 -5.30
CA ILE A 72 1.98 -5.71 -6.41
C ILE A 72 2.39 -4.70 -7.49
N GLN A 73 3.04 -3.61 -7.09
CA GLN A 73 3.56 -2.60 -8.00
C GLN A 73 4.60 -3.19 -8.97
N THR A 74 5.46 -4.12 -8.48
CA THR A 74 6.41 -4.85 -9.33
C THR A 74 5.69 -5.65 -10.42
N VAL A 75 4.56 -6.26 -10.08
CA VAL A 75 3.73 -6.98 -11.06
C VAL A 75 3.15 -6.01 -12.10
N PHE A 76 2.63 -4.86 -11.68
CA PHE A 76 2.09 -3.87 -12.61
C PHE A 76 3.15 -3.32 -13.57
N GLU A 77 4.35 -3.03 -13.07
CA GLU A 77 5.47 -2.54 -13.88
C GLU A 77 5.93 -3.58 -14.92
N ARG A 78 5.90 -4.87 -14.58
CA ARG A 78 6.18 -5.95 -15.55
C ARG A 78 5.24 -5.93 -16.76
N PHE A 79 3.98 -5.54 -16.55
CA PHE A 79 3.00 -5.39 -17.63
C PHE A 79 3.05 -4.02 -18.32
N LYS A 80 3.88 -3.10 -17.84
CA LYS A 80 4.01 -1.72 -18.35
C LYS A 80 2.67 -0.97 -18.40
N ILE A 81 1.80 -1.21 -17.45
CA ILE A 81 0.48 -0.58 -17.34
C ILE A 81 0.54 0.50 -16.26
N PRO A 82 0.13 1.73 -16.55
CA PRO A 82 -0.01 2.77 -15.53
C PRO A 82 -0.93 2.33 -14.39
N TYR A 83 -0.58 2.68 -13.17
CA TYR A 83 -1.37 2.33 -11.99
C TYR A 83 -1.43 3.48 -10.98
N THR A 84 -2.42 3.43 -10.10
CA THR A 84 -2.52 4.36 -8.97
C THR A 84 -1.53 3.98 -7.86
N HIS A 85 -1.20 4.94 -7.00
CA HIS A 85 -0.19 4.86 -5.95
C HIS A 85 1.25 5.10 -6.43
N SER A 86 2.17 5.08 -5.47
CA SER A 86 3.60 5.24 -5.71
C SER A 86 4.20 3.99 -6.36
N GLY A 87 5.35 4.15 -7.00
CA GLY A 87 6.10 3.03 -7.59
C GLY A 87 6.67 2.07 -6.52
N VAL A 88 7.38 1.05 -6.99
CA VAL A 88 7.90 -0.05 -6.16
C VAL A 88 8.74 0.47 -4.98
N ILE A 89 9.80 1.20 -5.25
CA ILE A 89 10.75 1.67 -4.21
C ILE A 89 10.08 2.62 -3.21
N PRO A 90 9.35 3.67 -3.64
CA PRO A 90 8.66 4.55 -2.70
C PRO A 90 7.64 3.81 -1.82
N SER A 91 6.91 2.84 -2.37
CA SER A 91 5.95 2.02 -1.62
C SER A 91 6.65 1.19 -0.55
N ALA A 92 7.72 0.48 -0.91
CA ALA A 92 8.51 -0.31 0.04
C ALA A 92 9.08 0.53 1.18
N ILE A 93 9.62 1.71 0.85
CA ILE A 93 10.14 2.66 1.85
C ILE A 93 9.03 3.18 2.75
N ALA A 94 7.88 3.54 2.18
CA ALA A 94 6.76 4.10 2.94
C ALA A 94 6.14 3.08 3.91
N MET A 95 6.17 1.80 3.57
CA MET A 95 5.67 0.71 4.42
C MET A 95 6.55 0.50 5.65
N ASP A 96 7.86 0.74 5.57
CA ASP A 96 8.78 0.70 6.70
C ASP A 96 8.76 2.04 7.46
N LYS A 97 8.10 2.06 8.62
CA LYS A 97 7.95 3.26 9.44
C LYS A 97 9.29 3.84 9.92
N GLU A 98 10.29 3.00 10.18
CA GLU A 98 11.61 3.46 10.62
C GLU A 98 12.35 4.13 9.47
N ILE A 99 12.40 3.49 8.31
CA ILE A 99 13.07 4.02 7.12
C ILE A 99 12.38 5.31 6.66
N SER A 100 11.05 5.33 6.57
CA SER A 100 10.28 6.52 6.20
C SER A 100 10.60 7.71 7.11
N LYS A 101 10.58 7.50 8.43
CA LYS A 101 10.85 8.58 9.39
C LYS A 101 12.30 9.07 9.36
N LYS A 102 13.27 8.18 9.14
CA LYS A 102 14.67 8.57 8.94
C LYS A 102 14.81 9.46 7.69
N LEU A 103 14.11 9.12 6.59
CA LEU A 103 14.09 9.96 5.39
C LEU A 103 13.40 11.30 5.65
N PHE A 104 12.25 11.33 6.32
CA PHE A 104 11.59 12.59 6.67
C PHE A 104 12.51 13.53 7.45
N ILE A 105 13.25 13.01 8.44
CA ILE A 105 14.21 13.80 9.19
C ILE A 105 15.33 14.31 8.27
N LYS A 106 15.89 13.43 7.43
CA LYS A 106 16.97 13.80 6.48
C LYS A 106 16.54 14.93 5.55
N TYR A 107 15.30 14.90 5.06
CA TYR A 107 14.75 15.92 4.16
C TYR A 107 14.00 17.06 4.88
N LYS A 108 14.16 17.17 6.21
CA LYS A 108 13.54 18.22 7.05
C LYS A 108 12.01 18.25 6.97
N ILE A 109 11.38 17.11 6.68
CA ILE A 109 9.93 16.96 6.71
C ILE A 109 9.51 16.72 8.17
N LYS A 110 8.55 17.49 8.65
CA LYS A 110 8.04 17.35 10.02
C LYS A 110 7.44 15.97 10.23
N THR A 111 7.90 15.25 11.24
CA THR A 111 7.38 13.95 11.64
C THR A 111 7.34 13.84 13.16
N PRO A 112 6.35 13.15 13.75
CA PRO A 112 6.34 12.90 15.18
C PRO A 112 7.60 12.18 15.64
N LYS A 113 8.06 12.48 16.86
CA LYS A 113 9.16 11.74 17.50
C LYS A 113 8.83 10.25 17.52
N PHE A 114 9.82 9.39 17.41
CA PHE A 114 9.63 7.95 17.41
C PHE A 114 10.81 7.23 18.09
N ILE A 115 10.56 5.98 18.44
CA ILE A 115 11.54 5.06 19.00
C ILE A 115 11.52 3.80 18.17
N THR A 116 12.69 3.30 17.80
CA THR A 116 12.85 1.96 17.23
C THR A 116 13.20 0.98 18.32
N TYR A 117 12.60 -0.19 18.26
CA TYR A 117 12.82 -1.30 19.18
C TYR A 117 13.01 -2.60 18.42
N SER A 118 14.07 -3.36 18.77
CA SER A 118 14.30 -4.69 18.24
C SER A 118 13.65 -5.73 19.17
N PHE A 119 12.91 -6.67 18.59
CA PHE A 119 12.26 -7.77 19.32
C PHE A 119 13.24 -8.73 20.01
N ASP A 120 14.52 -8.69 19.66
CA ASP A 120 15.59 -9.50 20.27
C ASP A 120 15.91 -9.08 21.72
N LYS A 121 15.40 -7.92 22.17
CA LYS A 121 15.63 -7.40 23.52
C LYS A 121 14.55 -7.87 24.49
N LYS A 122 14.97 -8.21 25.74
CA LYS A 122 14.03 -8.62 26.80
C LYS A 122 12.97 -7.52 27.06
N LYS A 123 11.73 -7.93 27.31
CA LYS A 123 10.58 -7.04 27.55
C LYS A 123 10.86 -5.97 28.63
N SER A 124 11.65 -6.30 29.66
CA SER A 124 12.09 -5.36 30.71
C SER A 124 12.92 -4.19 30.17
N GLN A 125 13.74 -4.44 29.15
CA GLN A 125 14.56 -3.38 28.52
C GLN A 125 13.69 -2.44 27.68
N LEU A 126 12.63 -2.96 27.04
CA LEU A 126 11.66 -2.13 26.33
C LEU A 126 10.97 -1.13 27.24
N VAL A 127 10.45 -1.60 28.39
CA VAL A 127 9.78 -0.74 29.38
C VAL A 127 10.70 0.38 29.85
N ASN A 128 11.96 0.06 30.15
CA ASN A 128 12.94 1.06 30.58
C ASN A 128 13.25 2.09 29.47
N VAL A 129 13.39 1.65 28.21
CA VAL A 129 13.62 2.56 27.07
C VAL A 129 12.42 3.48 26.85
N ILE A 130 11.20 2.94 26.91
CA ILE A 130 9.96 3.71 26.78
C ILE A 130 9.86 4.75 27.90
N ASN A 131 10.00 4.33 29.17
CA ASN A 131 9.88 5.22 30.31
C ASN A 131 10.91 6.34 30.30
N ASN A 132 12.17 6.04 29.99
CA ASN A 132 13.22 7.05 29.93
C ASN A 132 13.02 8.04 28.79
N LYS A 133 12.55 7.60 27.62
CA LYS A 133 12.32 8.51 26.50
C LYS A 133 11.01 9.28 26.61
N LEU A 134 9.94 8.69 27.16
CA LEU A 134 8.70 9.42 27.43
C LEU A 134 8.91 10.57 28.41
N LYS A 135 9.71 10.38 29.48
CA LYS A 135 10.06 11.46 30.40
C LYS A 135 10.73 12.67 29.72
N LEU A 136 11.42 12.45 28.58
CA LEU A 136 12.04 13.52 27.78
C LEU A 136 11.06 14.22 26.82
N TRP A 137 9.87 13.63 26.61
CA TRP A 137 8.90 14.17 25.66
C TRP A 137 7.82 15.02 26.31
N PHE A 138 7.60 14.81 27.61
CA PHE A 138 6.60 15.52 28.42
C PHE A 138 7.22 16.59 29.35
N LYS A 139 8.49 16.95 29.13
CA LYS A 139 9.12 18.15 29.65
C LYS A 139 9.07 19.24 28.57
#